data_13b571676a319f207494d68cde1afc02
#
_entry.id   13b571676a319f207494d68cde1afc02
#
_cell.length_a   1.000
_cell.length_b   1.000
_cell.length_c   1.000
_cell.angle_alpha   90.00
_cell.angle_beta   90.00
_cell.angle_gamma   90.00
#
_symmetry.space_group_name_H-M   'P 1'
#
loop_
_entity.id
_entity.type
_entity.pdbx_description
1 polymer ?
#
loop_
_entity_poly.entity_id
_entity_poly.type
_entity_poly.pdbx_seq_one_letter_code
_entity_poly.pdbx_strand_id
1 'polypeptide(L)'
;CGFHVAFIQTHMPAFVSDKGLAASVGGWSLALIGLFNIAGSFLSGWSGQILPKKDVLAGIYAARAVVIAIFIMTPISPMSVYVFSAAMGVLWLSTVPLTTGLVAQTQGLTYLSTLAGFVFLSHQTGSFIGAWLGGRIFDSYQDYTPMWIAAVVLGVLATLIHLPIREAPGPLATQALSR
;
A
#
# COMPACT_ATOMS: atom_id res chain seq x y z
N CYS A 1 2.25 -2.45 -3.69
CA CYS A 1 2.25 -1.93 -2.31
C CYS A 1 3.57 -1.24 -1.99
N GLY A 2 4.72 -1.93 -2.07
CA GLY A 2 6.03 -1.38 -1.72
C GLY A 2 6.36 -0.06 -2.40
N PHE A 3 6.02 0.09 -3.67
CA PHE A 3 6.20 1.34 -4.40
C PHE A 3 5.53 2.53 -3.69
N HIS A 4 4.25 2.41 -3.33
CA HIS A 4 3.51 3.48 -2.63
C HIS A 4 4.15 3.79 -1.28
N VAL A 5 4.44 2.74 -0.50
CA VAL A 5 4.99 2.86 0.86
C VAL A 5 6.34 3.57 0.81
N ALA A 6 7.27 3.08 -0.01
CA ALA A 6 8.62 3.64 -0.04
C ALA A 6 8.67 5.03 -0.68
N PHE A 7 7.91 5.26 -1.76
CA PHE A 7 7.83 6.58 -2.37
C PHE A 7 7.33 7.63 -1.37
N ILE A 8 6.19 7.38 -0.73
CA ILE A 8 5.60 8.33 0.21
C ILE A 8 6.52 8.53 1.43
N GLN A 9 7.02 7.44 2.02
CA GLN A 9 7.88 7.52 3.20
C GLN A 9 9.16 8.30 2.95
N THR A 10 9.77 8.11 1.78
CA THR A 10 11.05 8.74 1.44
C THR A 10 10.88 10.18 0.98
N HIS A 11 9.86 10.46 0.16
CA HIS A 11 9.77 11.74 -0.54
C HIS A 11 8.72 12.71 0.02
N MET A 12 7.80 12.26 0.90
CA MET A 12 6.79 13.17 1.46
C MET A 12 7.37 14.37 2.22
N PRO A 13 8.41 14.23 3.07
CA PRO A 13 8.98 15.39 3.75
C PRO A 13 9.57 16.41 2.77
N ALA A 14 10.29 15.96 1.74
CA ALA A 14 10.83 16.82 0.70
C ALA A 14 9.71 17.49 -0.10
N PHE A 15 8.73 16.72 -0.58
CA PHE A 15 7.56 17.21 -1.29
C PHE A 15 6.84 18.33 -0.54
N VAL A 16 6.60 18.15 0.77
CA VAL A 16 5.95 19.15 1.62
C VAL A 16 6.79 20.43 1.72
N SER A 17 8.11 20.29 1.86
CA SER A 17 9.03 21.44 1.91
C SER A 17 9.09 22.18 0.56
N ASP A 18 9.10 21.47 -0.56
CA ASP A 18 9.09 22.06 -1.91
C ASP A 18 7.81 22.85 -2.20
N LYS A 19 6.69 22.47 -1.55
CA LYS A 19 5.41 23.23 -1.59
C LYS A 19 5.40 24.42 -0.62
N GLY A 20 6.53 24.74 0.01
CA GLY A 20 6.67 25.90 0.92
C GLY A 20 6.07 25.69 2.31
N LEU A 21 5.74 24.48 2.70
CA LEU A 21 5.23 24.17 4.02
C LEU A 21 6.39 23.92 5.02
N ALA A 22 6.12 24.12 6.30
CA ALA A 22 7.12 23.87 7.34
C ALA A 22 7.55 22.39 7.37
N ALA A 23 8.84 22.13 7.59
CA ALA A 23 9.39 20.76 7.67
C ALA A 23 8.69 19.88 8.73
N SER A 24 8.16 20.51 9.80
CA SER A 24 7.36 19.84 10.83
C SER A 24 6.10 19.17 10.25
N VAL A 25 5.50 19.72 9.18
CA VAL A 25 4.33 19.13 8.52
C VAL A 25 4.70 17.78 7.89
N GLY A 26 5.90 17.69 7.27
CA GLY A 26 6.43 16.42 6.77
C GLY A 26 6.65 15.38 7.87
N GLY A 27 7.22 15.78 9.00
CA GLY A 27 7.41 14.91 10.16
C GLY A 27 6.08 14.41 10.75
N TRP A 28 5.14 15.31 10.96
CA TRP A 28 3.79 14.94 11.44
C TRP A 28 3.03 14.07 10.45
N SER A 29 3.22 14.25 9.14
CA SER A 29 2.60 13.39 8.13
C SER A 29 3.00 11.93 8.31
N LEU A 30 4.29 11.66 8.49
CA LEU A 30 4.80 10.30 8.72
C LEU A 30 4.33 9.72 10.06
N ALA A 31 4.27 10.54 11.11
CA ALA A 31 3.75 10.14 12.42
C ALA A 31 2.27 9.74 12.33
N LEU A 32 1.45 10.51 11.61
CA LEU A 32 0.03 10.20 11.39
C LEU A 32 -0.14 8.91 10.58
N ILE A 33 0.66 8.69 9.52
CA ILE A 33 0.67 7.43 8.80
C ILE A 33 0.91 6.25 9.76
N GLY A 34 1.94 6.35 10.62
CA GLY A 34 2.25 5.30 11.60
C GLY A 34 1.11 5.06 12.59
N LEU A 35 0.53 6.14 13.14
CA LEU A 35 -0.56 6.04 14.10
C LEU A 35 -1.81 5.37 13.51
N PHE A 36 -2.27 5.86 12.36
CA PHE A 36 -3.45 5.32 11.70
C PHE A 36 -3.24 3.94 11.09
N ASN A 37 -1.99 3.54 10.82
CA ASN A 37 -1.64 2.19 10.38
C ASN A 37 -2.00 1.12 11.44
N ILE A 38 -1.95 1.45 12.72
CA ILE A 38 -2.37 0.53 13.78
C ILE A 38 -3.85 0.18 13.59
N ALA A 39 -4.71 1.20 13.49
CA ALA A 39 -6.15 0.98 13.26
C ALA A 39 -6.42 0.25 11.95
N GLY A 40 -5.74 0.64 10.87
CA GLY A 40 -5.88 0.00 9.56
C GLY A 40 -5.53 -1.49 9.56
N SER A 41 -4.44 -1.87 10.23
CA SER A 41 -4.00 -3.26 10.35
C SER A 41 -5.01 -4.11 11.12
N PHE A 42 -5.59 -3.59 12.20
CA PHE A 42 -6.65 -4.28 12.92
C PHE A 42 -7.92 -4.44 12.08
N LEU A 43 -8.37 -3.37 11.44
CA LEU A 43 -9.58 -3.40 10.59
C LEU A 43 -9.42 -4.37 9.43
N SER A 44 -8.26 -4.41 8.78
CA SER A 44 -8.01 -5.32 7.68
C SER A 44 -7.93 -6.78 8.14
N GLY A 45 -7.28 -7.05 9.27
CA GLY A 45 -7.24 -8.38 9.86
C GLY A 45 -8.63 -8.89 10.22
N TRP A 46 -9.47 -8.03 10.82
CA TRP A 46 -10.86 -8.37 11.14
C TRP A 46 -11.72 -8.55 9.88
N SER A 47 -11.65 -7.62 8.93
CA SER A 47 -12.44 -7.71 7.69
C SER A 47 -12.12 -8.96 6.87
N GLY A 48 -10.85 -9.40 6.87
CA GLY A 48 -10.41 -10.62 6.18
C GLY A 48 -10.91 -11.93 6.82
N GLN A 49 -11.56 -11.87 8.00
CA GLN A 49 -12.24 -13.01 8.62
C GLN A 49 -13.69 -13.15 8.14
N ILE A 50 -14.34 -12.05 7.76
CA ILE A 50 -15.76 -12.00 7.40
C ILE A 50 -16.02 -11.76 5.91
N LEU A 51 -15.04 -11.23 5.19
CA LEU A 51 -15.15 -10.92 3.77
C LEU A 51 -14.07 -11.66 2.96
N PRO A 52 -14.32 -11.92 1.66
CA PRO A 52 -13.27 -12.45 0.79
C PRO A 52 -12.02 -11.55 0.79
N LYS A 53 -10.87 -12.12 1.10
CA LYS A 53 -9.61 -11.37 1.27
C LYS A 53 -9.20 -10.65 -0.02
N LYS A 54 -9.46 -11.26 -1.16
CA LYS A 54 -9.22 -10.66 -2.48
C LYS A 54 -9.99 -9.36 -2.69
N ASP A 55 -11.26 -9.33 -2.26
CA ASP A 55 -12.14 -8.19 -2.45
C ASP A 55 -11.73 -7.04 -1.51
N VAL A 56 -11.35 -7.39 -0.27
CA VAL A 56 -10.80 -6.42 0.68
C VAL A 56 -9.47 -5.85 0.16
N LEU A 57 -8.59 -6.69 -0.40
CA LEU A 57 -7.34 -6.25 -1.02
C LEU A 57 -7.59 -5.33 -2.22
N ALA A 58 -8.50 -5.71 -3.12
CA ALA A 58 -8.90 -4.87 -4.25
C ALA A 58 -9.46 -3.52 -3.76
N GLY A 59 -10.32 -3.54 -2.74
CA GLY A 59 -10.86 -2.34 -2.11
C GLY A 59 -9.79 -1.42 -1.50
N ILE A 60 -8.79 -1.98 -0.81
CA ILE A 60 -7.66 -1.21 -0.25
C ILE A 60 -6.86 -0.54 -1.37
N TYR A 61 -6.55 -1.25 -2.46
CA TYR A 61 -5.80 -0.66 -3.59
C TYR A 61 -6.60 0.39 -4.34
N ALA A 62 -7.91 0.18 -4.53
CA ALA A 62 -8.80 1.17 -5.10
C ALA A 62 -8.87 2.42 -4.22
N ALA A 63 -9.05 2.25 -2.91
CA ALA A 63 -9.07 3.35 -1.96
C ALA A 63 -7.76 4.14 -1.96
N ARG A 64 -6.60 3.47 -2.04
CA ARG A 64 -5.30 4.16 -2.19
C ARG A 64 -5.24 5.00 -3.46
N ALA A 65 -5.65 4.46 -4.60
CA ALA A 65 -5.66 5.19 -5.86
C ALA A 65 -6.54 6.44 -5.75
N VAL A 66 -7.73 6.32 -5.15
CA VAL A 66 -8.66 7.44 -4.94
C VAL A 66 -8.06 8.48 -3.99
N VAL A 67 -7.53 8.06 -2.84
CA VAL A 67 -6.92 8.97 -1.84
C VAL A 67 -5.74 9.74 -2.45
N ILE A 68 -4.88 9.07 -3.22
CA ILE A 68 -3.75 9.72 -3.90
C ILE A 68 -4.27 10.68 -4.97
N ALA A 69 -5.24 10.27 -5.79
CA ALA A 69 -5.82 11.13 -6.83
C ALA A 69 -6.45 12.39 -6.24
N ILE A 70 -7.23 12.27 -5.17
CA ILE A 70 -7.81 13.42 -4.48
C ILE A 70 -6.70 14.33 -3.93
N PHE A 71 -5.66 13.75 -3.32
CA PHE A 71 -4.57 14.52 -2.73
C PHE A 71 -3.85 15.39 -3.77
N ILE A 72 -3.52 14.86 -4.94
CA ILE A 72 -2.83 15.61 -5.99
C ILE A 72 -3.72 16.64 -6.69
N MET A 73 -5.05 16.48 -6.62
CA MET A 73 -6.02 17.42 -7.19
C MET A 73 -6.41 18.54 -6.23
N THR A 74 -6.10 18.41 -4.95
CA THR A 74 -6.42 19.43 -3.93
C THR A 74 -5.25 20.38 -3.69
N PRO A 75 -5.51 21.66 -3.34
CA PRO A 75 -4.43 22.57 -2.93
C PRO A 75 -3.64 21.98 -1.76
N ILE A 76 -2.31 21.97 -1.90
CA ILE A 76 -1.44 21.44 -0.85
C ILE A 76 -1.38 22.42 0.31
N SER A 77 -1.83 21.96 1.46
CA SER A 77 -1.89 22.70 2.73
C SER A 77 -1.56 21.74 3.89
N PRO A 78 -1.22 22.23 5.09
CA PRO A 78 -1.00 21.35 6.24
C PRO A 78 -2.20 20.40 6.48
N MET A 79 -3.43 20.91 6.34
CA MET A 79 -4.64 20.11 6.54
C MET A 79 -4.79 19.02 5.49
N SER A 80 -4.59 19.33 4.19
CA SER A 80 -4.67 18.32 3.13
C SER A 80 -3.60 17.21 3.30
N VAL A 81 -2.39 17.59 3.72
CA VAL A 81 -1.30 16.65 4.04
C VAL A 81 -1.69 15.75 5.21
N TYR A 82 -2.25 16.30 6.29
CA TYR A 82 -2.62 15.50 7.47
C TYR A 82 -3.81 14.57 7.18
N VAL A 83 -4.83 15.04 6.47
CA VAL A 83 -5.97 14.20 6.06
C VAL A 83 -5.52 13.07 5.14
N PHE A 84 -4.67 13.38 4.15
CA PHE A 84 -4.05 12.38 3.29
C PHE A 84 -3.27 11.34 4.11
N SER A 85 -2.43 11.81 5.04
CA SER A 85 -1.59 10.95 5.87
C SER A 85 -2.41 10.01 6.77
N ALA A 86 -3.49 10.51 7.35
CA ALA A 86 -4.40 9.70 8.15
C ALA A 86 -5.11 8.63 7.30
N ALA A 87 -5.64 9.02 6.14
CA ALA A 87 -6.30 8.10 5.22
C ALA A 87 -5.33 7.04 4.67
N MET A 88 -4.14 7.47 4.21
CA MET A 88 -3.10 6.54 3.77
C MET A 88 -2.61 5.66 4.91
N GLY A 89 -2.52 6.17 6.13
CA GLY A 89 -2.15 5.38 7.30
C GLY A 89 -3.07 4.19 7.51
N VAL A 90 -4.39 4.39 7.47
CA VAL A 90 -5.37 3.28 7.57
C VAL A 90 -5.13 2.23 6.47
N LEU A 91 -4.75 2.65 5.27
CA LEU A 91 -4.52 1.75 4.13
C LEU A 91 -3.07 1.20 4.08
N TRP A 92 -2.15 1.68 4.94
CA TRP A 92 -0.69 1.54 4.78
C TRP A 92 -0.20 0.10 4.67
N LEU A 93 -0.23 -0.66 5.76
CA LEU A 93 0.14 -2.08 5.81
C LEU A 93 -1.06 -3.01 5.94
N SER A 94 -2.27 -2.50 5.72
CA SER A 94 -3.51 -3.26 5.78
C SER A 94 -3.56 -4.45 4.79
N THR A 95 -2.70 -4.42 3.77
CA THR A 95 -2.57 -5.52 2.81
C THR A 95 -1.79 -6.72 3.36
N VAL A 96 -0.94 -6.54 4.37
CA VAL A 96 -0.02 -7.59 4.86
C VAL A 96 -0.78 -8.80 5.45
N PRO A 97 -1.68 -8.63 6.45
CA PRO A 97 -2.40 -9.77 7.02
C PRO A 97 -3.30 -10.46 5.99
N LEU A 98 -3.92 -9.68 5.11
CA LEU A 98 -4.80 -10.21 4.06
C LEU A 98 -4.03 -11.03 3.03
N THR A 99 -2.89 -10.53 2.55
CA THR A 99 -2.06 -11.25 1.56
C THR A 99 -1.53 -12.55 2.14
N THR A 100 -0.99 -12.53 3.36
CA THR A 100 -0.51 -13.74 4.04
C THR A 100 -1.66 -14.74 4.25
N GLY A 101 -2.83 -14.26 4.68
CA GLY A 101 -4.01 -15.09 4.84
C GLY A 101 -4.52 -15.68 3.53
N LEU A 102 -4.47 -14.92 2.43
CA LEU A 102 -4.86 -15.40 1.09
C LEU A 102 -3.89 -16.49 0.58
N VAL A 103 -2.59 -16.29 0.77
CA VAL A 103 -1.57 -17.32 0.44
C VAL A 103 -1.80 -18.60 1.25
N ALA A 104 -2.01 -18.48 2.55
CA ALA A 104 -2.30 -19.63 3.42
C ALA A 104 -3.56 -20.39 2.98
N GLN A 105 -4.62 -19.66 2.64
CA GLN A 105 -5.89 -20.23 2.21
C GLN A 105 -5.78 -20.97 0.86
N THR A 106 -5.04 -20.41 -0.09
CA THR A 106 -4.97 -20.95 -1.46
C THR A 106 -3.91 -22.03 -1.62
N GLN A 107 -2.78 -21.91 -0.91
CA GLN A 107 -1.60 -22.79 -1.06
C GLN A 107 -1.38 -23.73 0.13
N GLY A 108 -2.10 -23.53 1.23
CA GLY A 108 -1.88 -24.27 2.48
C GLY A 108 -0.71 -23.75 3.29
N LEU A 109 -0.44 -24.39 4.43
CA LEU A 109 0.56 -23.93 5.39
C LEU A 109 1.97 -24.48 5.14
N THR A 110 2.11 -25.55 4.36
CA THR A 110 3.39 -26.28 4.17
C THR A 110 4.51 -25.40 3.64
N TYR A 111 4.21 -24.53 2.68
CA TYR A 111 5.20 -23.64 2.06
C TYR A 111 4.92 -22.15 2.34
N LEU A 112 4.12 -21.86 3.36
CA LEU A 112 3.67 -20.50 3.66
C LEU A 112 4.83 -19.52 3.82
N SER A 113 5.86 -19.89 4.59
CA SER A 113 7.02 -19.02 4.83
C SER A 113 7.80 -18.71 3.55
N THR A 114 7.98 -19.71 2.68
CA THR A 114 8.68 -19.53 1.39
C THR A 114 7.88 -18.62 0.47
N LEU A 115 6.58 -18.85 0.35
CA LEU A 115 5.69 -18.05 -0.49
C LEU A 115 5.55 -16.61 0.04
N ALA A 116 5.44 -16.44 1.35
CA ALA A 116 5.46 -15.12 1.98
C ALA A 116 6.79 -14.40 1.73
N GLY A 117 7.91 -15.13 1.70
CA GLY A 117 9.23 -14.60 1.32
C GLY A 117 9.24 -14.04 -0.11
N PHE A 118 8.66 -14.74 -1.10
CA PHE A 118 8.53 -14.24 -2.48
C PHE A 118 7.62 -13.01 -2.58
N VAL A 119 6.51 -13.00 -1.85
CA VAL A 119 5.62 -11.83 -1.76
C VAL A 119 6.39 -10.65 -1.19
N PHE A 120 7.15 -10.87 -0.11
CA PHE A 120 7.96 -9.82 0.50
C PHE A 120 9.09 -9.33 -0.42
N LEU A 121 9.74 -10.21 -1.15
CA LEU A 121 10.75 -9.85 -2.15
C LEU A 121 10.16 -8.95 -3.24
N SER A 122 8.96 -9.29 -3.75
CA SER A 122 8.24 -8.45 -4.71
C SER A 122 7.90 -7.07 -4.12
N HIS A 123 7.49 -7.04 -2.85
CA HIS A 123 7.24 -5.79 -2.12
C HIS A 123 8.52 -4.93 -2.03
N GLN A 124 9.64 -5.51 -1.66
CA GLN A 124 10.93 -4.82 -1.55
C GLN A 124 11.45 -4.33 -2.91
N THR A 125 11.25 -5.10 -3.97
CA THR A 125 11.55 -4.66 -5.34
C THR A 125 10.74 -3.41 -5.70
N GLY A 126 9.44 -3.42 -5.42
CA GLY A 126 8.58 -2.24 -5.58
C GLY A 126 9.03 -1.06 -4.72
N SER A 127 9.46 -1.31 -3.48
CA SER A 127 9.97 -0.29 -2.56
C SER A 127 11.25 0.36 -3.11
N PHE A 128 12.19 -0.44 -3.59
CA PHE A 128 13.40 0.07 -4.23
C PHE A 128 13.06 0.98 -5.42
N ILE A 129 12.19 0.51 -6.32
CA ILE A 129 11.77 1.29 -7.49
C ILE A 129 11.09 2.60 -7.05
N GLY A 130 10.20 2.56 -6.08
CA GLY A 130 9.49 3.75 -5.59
C GLY A 130 10.41 4.81 -4.99
N ALA A 131 11.35 4.40 -4.15
CA ALA A 131 12.32 5.31 -3.55
C ALA A 131 13.33 5.85 -4.57
N TRP A 132 13.94 4.97 -5.37
CA TRP A 132 14.95 5.34 -6.34
C TRP A 132 14.41 6.20 -7.48
N LEU A 133 13.28 5.77 -8.07
CA LEU A 133 12.66 6.47 -9.20
C LEU A 133 12.12 7.85 -8.78
N GLY A 134 11.62 7.95 -7.53
CA GLY A 134 11.18 9.23 -6.98
C GLY A 134 12.29 10.28 -6.97
N GLY A 135 13.50 9.91 -6.54
CA GLY A 135 14.68 10.79 -6.60
C GLY A 135 15.05 11.12 -8.04
N ARG A 136 15.16 10.11 -8.93
CA ARG A 136 15.54 10.32 -10.34
C ARG A 136 14.56 11.22 -11.10
N ILE A 137 13.26 11.06 -10.87
CA ILE A 137 12.24 11.92 -11.49
C ILE A 137 12.35 13.33 -10.97
N PHE A 138 12.52 13.51 -9.66
CA PHE A 138 12.67 14.83 -9.08
C PHE A 138 13.94 15.53 -9.58
N ASP A 139 15.08 14.85 -9.66
CA ASP A 139 16.32 15.40 -10.19
C ASP A 139 16.17 15.90 -11.64
N SER A 140 15.35 15.21 -12.44
CA SER A 140 15.17 15.52 -13.86
C SER A 140 14.10 16.58 -14.12
N TYR A 141 13.00 16.56 -13.38
CA TYR A 141 11.81 17.38 -13.64
C TYR A 141 11.53 18.42 -12.56
N GLN A 142 12.20 18.36 -11.40
CA GLN A 142 11.95 19.20 -10.23
C GLN A 142 10.47 19.15 -9.79
N ASP A 143 9.80 18.01 -10.05
CA ASP A 143 8.39 17.79 -9.71
C ASP A 143 8.12 16.31 -9.44
N TYR A 144 7.32 16.03 -8.42
CA TYR A 144 6.88 14.69 -8.05
C TYR A 144 5.58 14.25 -8.75
N THR A 145 4.94 15.11 -9.53
CA THR A 145 3.65 14.80 -10.19
C THR A 145 3.68 13.50 -10.99
N PRO A 146 4.73 13.18 -11.79
CA PRO A 146 4.77 11.90 -12.50
C PRO A 146 4.76 10.68 -11.58
N MET A 147 5.38 10.80 -10.40
CA MET A 147 5.41 9.71 -9.41
C MET A 147 4.04 9.50 -8.75
N TRP A 148 3.34 10.58 -8.45
CA TRP A 148 1.98 10.52 -7.94
C TRP A 148 1.02 9.88 -8.95
N ILE A 149 1.13 10.24 -10.23
CA ILE A 149 0.34 9.63 -11.32
C ILE A 149 0.67 8.13 -11.42
N ALA A 150 1.95 7.76 -11.41
CA ALA A 150 2.38 6.37 -11.42
C ALA A 150 1.80 5.58 -10.24
N ALA A 151 1.75 6.19 -9.05
CA ALA A 151 1.14 5.60 -7.87
C ALA A 151 -0.37 5.33 -8.07
N VAL A 152 -1.13 6.30 -8.63
CA VAL A 152 -2.54 6.09 -8.97
C VAL A 152 -2.72 4.93 -9.94
N VAL A 153 -1.95 4.92 -11.04
CA VAL A 153 -2.00 3.86 -12.06
C VAL A 153 -1.71 2.50 -11.45
N LEU A 154 -0.66 2.38 -10.64
CA LEU A 154 -0.31 1.13 -9.96
C LEU A 154 -1.40 0.68 -8.97
N GLY A 155 -2.07 1.62 -8.30
CA GLY A 155 -3.21 1.32 -7.43
C GLY A 155 -4.38 0.73 -8.21
N VAL A 156 -4.73 1.32 -9.34
CA VAL A 156 -5.79 0.82 -10.24
C VAL A 156 -5.42 -0.55 -10.80
N LEU A 157 -4.19 -0.72 -11.30
CA LEU A 157 -3.72 -2.01 -11.81
C LEU A 157 -3.75 -3.09 -10.73
N ALA A 158 -3.30 -2.78 -9.52
CA ALA A 158 -3.36 -3.70 -8.40
C ALA A 158 -4.81 -4.10 -8.07
N THR A 159 -5.74 -3.15 -8.08
CA THR A 159 -7.17 -3.45 -7.92
C THR A 159 -7.65 -4.47 -8.95
N LEU A 160 -7.39 -4.21 -10.23
CA LEU A 160 -7.83 -5.06 -11.33
C LEU A 160 -7.23 -6.47 -11.26
N ILE A 161 -5.96 -6.60 -10.87
CA ILE A 161 -5.26 -7.89 -10.75
C ILE A 161 -5.84 -8.75 -9.60
N HIS A 162 -6.36 -8.12 -8.54
CA HIS A 162 -6.93 -8.87 -7.41
C HIS A 162 -8.34 -9.43 -7.70
N LEU A 163 -9.12 -8.81 -8.59
CA LEU A 163 -10.50 -9.24 -8.87
C LEU A 163 -10.63 -10.69 -9.37
N PRO A 164 -9.79 -11.20 -10.31
CA PRO A 164 -9.92 -12.55 -10.83
C PRO A 164 -9.40 -13.65 -9.89
N ILE A 165 -8.78 -13.31 -8.75
CA ILE A 165 -8.25 -14.30 -7.80
C ILE A 165 -9.40 -15.18 -7.28
N ARG A 166 -9.19 -16.49 -7.27
CA ARG A 166 -10.13 -17.46 -6.69
C ARG A 166 -9.65 -17.87 -5.31
N GLU A 167 -10.47 -17.68 -4.29
CA GLU A 167 -10.17 -18.04 -2.89
C GLU A 167 -10.51 -19.49 -2.53
N ALA A 168 -10.71 -20.36 -3.51
CA ALA A 168 -10.88 -21.79 -3.23
C ALA A 168 -9.57 -22.38 -2.68
N PRO A 169 -9.64 -23.34 -1.74
CA PRO A 169 -8.46 -24.06 -1.28
C PRO A 169 -7.73 -24.71 -2.46
N GLY A 170 -6.43 -24.45 -2.59
CA GLY A 170 -5.60 -25.07 -3.62
C GLY A 170 -5.36 -26.56 -3.34
N PRO A 171 -4.82 -27.31 -4.29
CA PRO A 171 -4.57 -28.76 -4.13
C PRO A 171 -3.72 -29.10 -2.90
N LEU A 172 -2.71 -28.28 -2.58
CA LEU A 172 -1.87 -28.48 -1.39
C LEU A 172 -2.62 -28.22 -0.08
N ALA A 173 -3.51 -27.23 -0.06
CA ALA A 173 -4.34 -26.96 1.11
C ALA A 173 -5.34 -28.08 1.34
N THR A 174 -5.95 -28.62 0.28
CA THR A 174 -6.89 -29.75 0.34
C THR A 174 -6.21 -31.03 0.85
N GLN A 175 -4.97 -31.31 0.43
CA GLN A 175 -4.21 -32.46 0.93
C GLN A 175 -3.84 -32.37 2.40
N ALA A 176 -3.59 -31.16 2.92
CA ALA A 176 -3.29 -30.93 4.33
C ALA A 176 -4.52 -31.14 5.25
N LEU A 177 -5.73 -30.90 4.74
CA LEU A 177 -6.98 -31.10 5.47
C LEU A 177 -7.48 -32.57 5.46
N SER A 178 -6.92 -33.41 4.57
CA SER A 178 -7.27 -34.82 4.44
C SER A 178 -6.37 -35.77 5.25
N ARG A 179 -5.39 -35.24 5.97
CA ARG A 179 -4.49 -35.97 6.88
C ARG A 179 -4.80 -35.63 8.34
#